data_be80b0eb8e5ce1b0fc6c9498348e7c14
#
_entry.id   be80b0eb8e5ce1b0fc6c9498348e7c14
#
_cell.length_a   1.000
_cell.length_b   1.000
_cell.length_c   1.000
_cell.angle_alpha   90.00
_cell.angle_beta   90.00
_cell.angle_gamma   90.00
#
_symmetry.space_group_name_H-M   'P 1'
#
loop_
_entity.id
_entity.type
_entity.pdbx_description
1 polymer ?
#
loop_
_entity_poly.entity_id
_entity_poly.type
_entity_poly.pdbx_seq_one_letter_code
_entity_poly.pdbx_strand_id
1 'polypeptide(L)'
;MAVQVGIIDQDPIRLLTPMLDSRTISTHIIFIGVSEQFEMYLRLDSVLKKRGLSSEFFEIPNVANPTQIKCSLSFLTQKLLDRKEEIKLNASCGLRHRLLSVYEIFRSNEWSVFVVEPTTDKLCWLYPNGREDTQVQDNITISDYLTVFGARGEFYDHQFSEQLDKKLHSLGERWASNALELGPGLATLNYLATTCRKEQKLDVCLSEKQQGYRELNILISDLVNAEIATYEEGKLTFSDEGARRFANGEWLETLVHSTVRQIREDMPTIQDHSLNVQVYRQLGDKEVRNELDVASVVNNKLHIIECKTKGMRDDGDDTLYKLESLRDLLGGLQARAMLVSFRPLRHNDIIRAKDLGLALIGPDELKNLKAQLTLWFEGAGGNDELGL
;
A
#
# COMPACT_ATOMS: atom_id res chain seq x y z
N MET A 1 12.92 -18.34 -23.25
CA MET A 1 13.92 -17.39 -22.74
C MET A 1 13.83 -16.11 -23.54
N ALA A 2 13.85 -14.95 -22.90
CA ALA A 2 13.70 -13.66 -23.57
C ALA A 2 14.67 -12.62 -23.01
N VAL A 3 15.04 -11.65 -23.84
CA VAL A 3 15.64 -10.38 -23.43
C VAL A 3 14.50 -9.37 -23.27
N GLN A 4 14.32 -8.81 -22.08
CA GLN A 4 13.33 -7.76 -21.87
C GLN A 4 14.02 -6.39 -21.80
N VAL A 5 13.49 -5.44 -22.55
CA VAL A 5 13.97 -4.06 -22.56
C VAL A 5 12.85 -3.15 -22.06
N GLY A 6 13.18 -2.20 -21.21
CA GLY A 6 12.22 -1.22 -20.71
C GLY A 6 12.84 0.16 -20.56
N ILE A 7 12.01 1.20 -20.58
CA ILE A 7 12.45 2.59 -20.47
C ILE A 7 12.07 3.10 -19.08
N ILE A 8 13.06 3.57 -18.32
CA ILE A 8 12.82 4.10 -16.97
C ILE A 8 12.00 5.40 -17.03
N ASP A 9 10.95 5.45 -16.22
CA ASP A 9 10.09 6.63 -16.04
C ASP A 9 9.50 6.66 -14.62
N GLN A 10 8.51 7.53 -14.40
CA GLN A 10 7.87 7.78 -13.09
C GLN A 10 6.97 6.63 -12.61
N ASP A 11 6.63 5.67 -13.47
CA ASP A 11 5.87 4.47 -13.11
C ASP A 11 6.72 3.20 -13.22
N PRO A 12 7.60 2.95 -12.25
CA PRO A 12 8.51 1.83 -12.30
C PRO A 12 7.85 0.46 -12.07
N ILE A 13 6.64 0.41 -11.52
CA ILE A 13 5.96 -0.85 -11.19
C ILE A 13 5.53 -1.59 -12.45
N ARG A 14 4.87 -0.92 -13.40
CA ARG A 14 4.51 -1.53 -14.68
C ARG A 14 5.72 -1.90 -15.55
N LEU A 15 6.87 -1.31 -15.25
CA LEU A 15 8.12 -1.70 -15.86
C LEU A 15 8.64 -3.00 -15.24
N LEU A 16 8.56 -3.12 -13.91
CA LEU A 16 9.13 -4.21 -13.13
C LEU A 16 8.29 -5.49 -13.15
N THR A 17 6.96 -5.39 -12.99
CA THR A 17 6.09 -6.56 -12.78
C THR A 17 6.14 -7.59 -13.91
N PRO A 18 6.17 -7.23 -15.22
CA PRO A 18 6.34 -8.24 -16.28
C PRO A 18 7.71 -8.92 -16.29
N MET A 19 8.73 -8.26 -15.73
CA MET A 19 10.09 -8.84 -15.63
C MET A 19 10.16 -9.87 -14.50
N LEU A 20 9.29 -9.77 -13.50
CA LEU A 20 9.15 -10.70 -12.39
C LEU A 20 8.22 -11.88 -12.71
N ASP A 21 7.48 -11.84 -13.82
CA ASP A 21 6.55 -12.89 -14.20
C ASP A 21 7.33 -14.18 -14.57
N SER A 22 7.19 -15.19 -13.72
CA SER A 22 7.90 -16.47 -13.86
C SER A 22 7.52 -17.26 -15.12
N ARG A 23 6.38 -16.95 -15.74
CA ARG A 23 5.94 -17.56 -17.01
C ARG A 23 6.71 -17.01 -18.21
N THR A 24 7.30 -15.81 -18.05
CA THR A 24 8.15 -15.17 -19.04
C THR A 24 9.58 -15.16 -18.55
N ILE A 25 10.32 -16.29 -18.74
CA ILE A 25 11.70 -16.40 -18.25
C ILE A 25 12.58 -15.39 -19.01
N SER A 26 12.88 -14.28 -18.32
CA SER A 26 13.83 -13.28 -18.81
C SER A 26 15.25 -13.72 -18.50
N THR A 27 16.06 -13.93 -19.55
CA THR A 27 17.48 -14.27 -19.39
C THR A 27 18.35 -13.05 -19.20
N HIS A 28 17.86 -11.90 -19.67
CA HIS A 28 18.57 -10.63 -19.59
C HIS A 28 17.58 -9.48 -19.59
N ILE A 29 17.82 -8.49 -18.73
CA ILE A 29 16.97 -7.30 -18.58
C ILE A 29 17.80 -6.06 -18.86
N ILE A 30 17.29 -5.18 -19.71
CA ILE A 30 17.95 -3.93 -20.07
C ILE A 30 17.04 -2.77 -19.77
N PHE A 31 17.52 -1.84 -18.95
CA PHE A 31 16.83 -0.58 -18.68
C PHE A 31 17.47 0.55 -19.46
N ILE A 32 16.70 1.19 -20.32
CA ILE A 32 17.09 2.40 -21.04
C ILE A 32 16.71 3.61 -20.18
N GLY A 33 17.65 4.50 -19.93
CA GLY A 33 17.42 5.72 -19.15
C GLY A 33 18.47 6.80 -19.41
N VAL A 34 18.27 7.93 -18.78
CA VAL A 34 19.26 9.05 -18.74
C VAL A 34 20.04 8.98 -17.43
N SER A 35 21.18 9.66 -17.35
CA SER A 35 22.08 9.67 -16.17
C SER A 35 21.31 9.97 -14.86
N GLU A 36 20.37 10.90 -14.91
CA GLU A 36 19.56 11.29 -13.73
C GLU A 36 18.64 10.18 -13.22
N GLN A 37 18.41 9.13 -14.03
CA GLN A 37 17.57 7.97 -13.68
C GLN A 37 18.40 6.78 -13.17
N PHE A 38 19.71 6.90 -13.05
CA PHE A 38 20.58 5.81 -12.62
C PHE A 38 20.26 5.31 -11.20
N GLU A 39 19.86 6.20 -10.30
CA GLU A 39 19.43 5.80 -8.96
C GLU A 39 18.13 4.95 -8.99
N MET A 40 17.19 5.29 -9.86
CA MET A 40 15.99 4.48 -10.06
C MET A 40 16.34 3.08 -10.61
N TYR A 41 17.28 3.03 -11.57
CA TYR A 41 17.79 1.75 -12.05
C TYR A 41 18.36 0.89 -10.91
N LEU A 42 19.19 1.45 -10.02
CA LEU A 42 19.77 0.71 -8.89
C LEU A 42 18.69 0.12 -7.97
N ARG A 43 17.58 0.83 -7.77
CA ARG A 43 16.43 0.35 -6.99
C ARG A 43 15.72 -0.81 -7.69
N LEU A 44 15.45 -0.69 -8.99
CA LEU A 44 14.88 -1.76 -9.81
C LEU A 44 15.79 -3.01 -9.84
N ASP A 45 17.07 -2.83 -10.10
CA ASP A 45 18.08 -3.88 -10.12
C ASP A 45 18.19 -4.61 -8.76
N SER A 46 18.08 -3.86 -7.66
CA SER A 46 18.05 -4.42 -6.30
C SER A 46 16.88 -5.39 -6.09
N VAL A 47 15.68 -5.06 -6.59
CA VAL A 47 14.50 -5.94 -6.51
C VAL A 47 14.68 -7.17 -7.40
N LEU A 48 15.21 -7.00 -8.61
CA LEU A 48 15.49 -8.11 -9.54
C LEU A 48 16.54 -9.07 -8.97
N LYS A 49 17.62 -8.55 -8.40
CA LYS A 49 18.69 -9.34 -7.76
C LYS A 49 18.19 -10.22 -6.61
N LYS A 50 17.26 -9.74 -5.80
CA LYS A 50 16.62 -10.56 -4.74
C LYS A 50 15.94 -11.82 -5.30
N ARG A 51 15.56 -11.81 -6.59
CA ARG A 51 14.92 -12.92 -7.29
C ARG A 51 15.86 -13.67 -8.24
N GLY A 52 17.18 -13.42 -8.13
CA GLY A 52 18.20 -14.06 -8.95
C GLY A 52 18.24 -13.59 -10.41
N LEU A 53 17.59 -12.47 -10.73
CA LEU A 53 17.60 -11.86 -12.04
C LEU A 53 18.73 -10.83 -12.14
N SER A 54 19.30 -10.67 -13.34
CA SER A 54 20.33 -9.67 -13.62
C SER A 54 19.82 -8.64 -14.62
N SER A 55 20.23 -7.38 -14.41
CA SER A 55 19.91 -6.32 -15.34
C SER A 55 21.13 -5.47 -15.69
N GLU A 56 21.01 -4.71 -16.77
CA GLU A 56 22.00 -3.68 -17.16
C GLU A 56 21.31 -2.35 -17.43
N PHE A 57 22.03 -1.26 -17.17
CA PHE A 57 21.60 0.08 -17.52
C PHE A 57 22.23 0.53 -18.83
N PHE A 58 21.38 0.94 -19.76
CA PHE A 58 21.83 1.53 -21.03
C PHE A 58 21.51 3.01 -21.03
N GLU A 59 22.54 3.82 -20.90
CA GLU A 59 22.39 5.27 -20.86
C GLU A 59 22.17 5.86 -22.25
N ILE A 60 21.18 6.75 -22.35
CA ILE A 60 20.91 7.56 -23.54
C ILE A 60 21.01 9.05 -23.18
N PRO A 61 21.33 9.93 -24.15
CA PRO A 61 21.41 11.36 -23.88
C PRO A 61 20.04 11.95 -23.49
N ASN A 62 20.04 12.90 -22.57
CA ASN A 62 18.84 13.64 -22.15
C ASN A 62 18.47 14.71 -23.18
N VAL A 63 17.99 14.29 -24.35
CA VAL A 63 17.62 15.15 -25.49
C VAL A 63 16.20 14.80 -25.96
N ALA A 64 15.54 15.80 -26.55
CA ALA A 64 14.19 15.59 -27.12
C ALA A 64 14.23 15.16 -28.61
N ASN A 65 15.38 15.23 -29.28
CA ASN A 65 15.52 14.93 -30.69
C ASN A 65 15.52 13.42 -30.97
N PRO A 66 14.49 12.86 -31.68
CA PRO A 66 14.40 11.43 -31.96
C PRO A 66 15.59 10.84 -32.73
N THR A 67 16.17 11.61 -33.64
CA THR A 67 17.34 11.16 -34.44
C THR A 67 18.56 10.93 -33.55
N GLN A 68 18.82 11.85 -32.62
CA GLN A 68 19.93 11.70 -31.67
C GLN A 68 19.72 10.52 -30.73
N ILE A 69 18.48 10.29 -30.26
CA ILE A 69 18.12 9.13 -29.44
C ILE A 69 18.34 7.83 -30.24
N LYS A 70 17.88 7.75 -31.50
CA LYS A 70 18.08 6.57 -32.34
C LYS A 70 19.56 6.31 -32.61
N CYS A 71 20.35 7.36 -32.86
CA CYS A 71 21.81 7.22 -33.03
C CYS A 71 22.47 6.65 -31.78
N SER A 72 22.09 7.10 -30.57
CA SER A 72 22.63 6.56 -29.32
C SER A 72 22.27 5.10 -29.07
N LEU A 73 21.12 4.66 -29.60
CA LEU A 73 20.65 3.28 -29.49
C LEU A 73 21.27 2.31 -30.52
N SER A 74 22.05 2.79 -31.49
CA SER A 74 22.62 1.96 -32.55
C SER A 74 23.48 0.81 -32.01
N PHE A 75 24.29 1.08 -30.99
CA PHE A 75 25.11 0.08 -30.33
C PHE A 75 24.26 -0.99 -29.62
N LEU A 76 23.22 -0.58 -28.90
CA LEU A 76 22.27 -1.49 -28.25
C LEU A 76 21.55 -2.34 -29.30
N THR A 77 21.09 -1.71 -30.38
CA THR A 77 20.43 -2.42 -31.50
C THR A 77 21.31 -3.50 -32.07
N GLN A 78 22.60 -3.20 -32.35
CA GLN A 78 23.56 -4.19 -32.83
C GLN A 78 23.75 -5.35 -31.84
N LYS A 79 23.93 -5.03 -30.56
CA LYS A 79 24.04 -6.03 -29.47
C LYS A 79 22.82 -6.95 -29.39
N LEU A 80 21.62 -6.43 -29.65
CA LEU A 80 20.38 -7.19 -29.63
C LEU A 80 20.22 -8.06 -30.89
N LEU A 81 20.67 -7.60 -32.07
CA LEU A 81 20.64 -8.37 -33.29
C LEU A 81 21.48 -9.66 -33.22
N ASP A 82 22.54 -9.67 -32.40
CA ASP A 82 23.41 -10.84 -32.18
C ASP A 82 22.79 -11.89 -31.25
N ARG A 83 21.63 -11.56 -30.64
CA ARG A 83 20.93 -12.45 -29.71
C ARG A 83 20.03 -13.45 -30.42
N LYS A 84 19.91 -14.65 -29.86
CA LYS A 84 19.04 -15.72 -30.37
C LYS A 84 17.71 -15.80 -29.62
N GLU A 85 17.64 -15.13 -28.47
CA GLU A 85 16.46 -15.09 -27.64
C GLU A 85 15.38 -14.17 -28.22
N GLU A 86 14.13 -14.37 -27.85
CA GLU A 86 13.07 -13.43 -28.16
C GLU A 86 13.34 -12.08 -27.50
N ILE A 87 13.30 -11.00 -28.27
CA ILE A 87 13.53 -9.65 -27.77
C ILE A 87 12.18 -8.96 -27.59
N LYS A 88 11.93 -8.41 -26.39
CA LYS A 88 10.66 -7.79 -26.03
C LYS A 88 10.91 -6.39 -25.47
N LEU A 89 10.13 -5.42 -25.97
CA LEU A 89 10.03 -4.09 -25.38
C LEU A 89 8.80 -4.01 -24.48
N ASN A 90 9.01 -3.66 -23.23
CA ASN A 90 7.96 -3.15 -22.37
C ASN A 90 7.78 -1.64 -22.65
N ALA A 91 6.73 -1.29 -23.37
CA ALA A 91 6.40 0.07 -23.78
C ALA A 91 5.40 0.76 -22.82
N SER A 92 5.24 0.23 -21.59
CA SER A 92 4.31 0.79 -20.60
C SER A 92 4.75 2.15 -20.06
N CYS A 93 6.04 2.45 -20.10
CA CYS A 93 6.67 3.60 -19.48
C CYS A 93 7.62 4.30 -20.45
N GLY A 94 8.00 5.53 -20.11
CA GLY A 94 8.93 6.34 -20.87
C GLY A 94 8.32 7.63 -21.40
N LEU A 95 9.12 8.72 -21.39
CA LEU A 95 8.70 9.96 -22.04
C LEU A 95 8.39 9.70 -23.52
N ARG A 96 7.29 10.25 -24.02
CA ARG A 96 6.72 9.94 -25.35
C ARG A 96 7.75 9.96 -26.48
N HIS A 97 8.63 10.97 -26.56
CA HIS A 97 9.65 11.09 -27.61
C HIS A 97 10.72 9.98 -27.53
N ARG A 98 11.08 9.52 -26.30
CA ARG A 98 12.00 8.40 -26.10
C ARG A 98 11.32 7.08 -26.43
N LEU A 99 10.11 6.88 -25.91
CA LEU A 99 9.33 5.67 -26.15
C LEU A 99 9.08 5.44 -27.65
N LEU A 100 8.63 6.47 -28.37
CA LEU A 100 8.37 6.36 -29.80
C LEU A 100 9.65 6.07 -30.61
N SER A 101 10.79 6.64 -30.20
CA SER A 101 12.07 6.37 -30.86
C SER A 101 12.55 4.93 -30.65
N VAL A 102 12.39 4.38 -29.45
CA VAL A 102 12.71 2.97 -29.14
C VAL A 102 11.70 2.04 -29.82
N TYR A 103 10.41 2.35 -29.75
CA TYR A 103 9.35 1.58 -30.40
C TYR A 103 9.60 1.42 -31.91
N GLU A 104 9.99 2.49 -32.60
CA GLU A 104 10.28 2.44 -34.03
C GLU A 104 11.44 1.48 -34.35
N ILE A 105 12.50 1.47 -33.55
CA ILE A 105 13.62 0.52 -33.69
C ILE A 105 13.12 -0.91 -33.50
N PHE A 106 12.32 -1.19 -32.48
CA PHE A 106 11.79 -2.53 -32.23
C PHE A 106 10.88 -2.99 -33.36
N ARG A 107 10.00 -2.11 -33.85
CA ARG A 107 9.12 -2.40 -34.99
C ARG A 107 9.87 -2.67 -36.28
N SER A 108 10.93 -1.90 -36.55
CA SER A 108 11.74 -2.06 -37.76
C SER A 108 12.55 -3.37 -37.77
N ASN A 109 12.84 -3.92 -36.57
CA ASN A 109 13.54 -5.20 -36.45
C ASN A 109 12.59 -6.38 -36.16
N GLU A 110 11.28 -6.18 -36.26
CA GLU A 110 10.25 -7.20 -36.02
C GLU A 110 10.30 -7.79 -34.60
N TRP A 111 10.83 -7.05 -33.61
CA TRP A 111 10.86 -7.47 -32.22
C TRP A 111 9.53 -7.21 -31.52
N SER A 112 9.20 -8.06 -30.55
CA SER A 112 7.94 -8.01 -29.82
C SER A 112 7.82 -6.73 -28.99
N VAL A 113 6.62 -6.15 -28.93
CA VAL A 113 6.31 -4.97 -28.11
C VAL A 113 5.00 -5.17 -27.37
N PHE A 114 4.98 -4.88 -26.10
CA PHE A 114 3.80 -4.93 -25.26
C PHE A 114 3.68 -3.70 -24.35
N VAL A 115 2.50 -3.49 -23.81
CA VAL A 115 2.21 -2.55 -22.72
C VAL A 115 1.48 -3.29 -21.61
N VAL A 116 1.63 -2.81 -20.38
CA VAL A 116 0.77 -3.23 -19.25
C VAL A 116 -0.33 -2.18 -19.11
N GLU A 117 -1.56 -2.63 -19.25
CA GLU A 117 -2.75 -1.77 -19.10
C GLU A 117 -2.91 -1.43 -17.60
N PRO A 118 -2.97 -0.12 -17.22
CA PRO A 118 -2.90 0.29 -15.81
C PRO A 118 -4.08 -0.17 -14.95
N THR A 119 -5.27 -0.24 -15.54
CA THR A 119 -6.51 -0.52 -14.79
C THR A 119 -6.63 -2.00 -14.47
N THR A 120 -6.41 -2.84 -15.47
CA THR A 120 -6.63 -4.29 -15.41
C THR A 120 -5.38 -5.11 -15.13
N ASP A 121 -4.21 -4.48 -15.14
CA ASP A 121 -2.89 -5.14 -15.01
C ASP A 121 -2.66 -6.25 -16.06
N LYS A 122 -3.22 -6.06 -17.28
CA LYS A 122 -3.03 -6.95 -18.41
C LYS A 122 -1.86 -6.53 -19.26
N LEU A 123 -1.05 -7.51 -19.65
CA LEU A 123 -0.04 -7.36 -20.69
C LEU A 123 -0.71 -7.47 -22.04
N CYS A 124 -0.76 -6.34 -22.77
CA CYS A 124 -1.38 -6.22 -24.07
C CYS A 124 -0.31 -6.09 -25.16
N TRP A 125 -0.38 -6.94 -26.21
CA TRP A 125 0.61 -6.96 -27.26
C TRP A 125 0.33 -5.91 -28.34
N LEU A 126 1.28 -4.99 -28.52
CA LEU A 126 1.26 -4.04 -29.63
C LEU A 126 1.87 -4.66 -30.91
N TYR A 127 2.76 -5.63 -30.74
CA TYR A 127 3.39 -6.39 -31.83
C TYR A 127 3.97 -7.71 -31.32
N PRO A 128 3.85 -8.84 -32.05
CA PRO A 128 3.04 -8.98 -33.27
C PRO A 128 1.55 -8.92 -33.01
N ASN A 129 0.78 -8.57 -34.04
CA ASN A 129 -0.68 -8.55 -33.96
C ASN A 129 -1.24 -9.96 -33.75
N GLY A 130 -2.35 -10.07 -33.00
CA GLY A 130 -3.04 -11.35 -32.78
C GLY A 130 -2.46 -12.25 -31.69
N ARG A 131 -1.45 -11.77 -30.96
CA ARG A 131 -0.99 -12.45 -29.75
C ARG A 131 -1.99 -12.16 -28.61
N GLU A 132 -2.36 -13.20 -27.85
CA GLU A 132 -3.33 -13.06 -26.77
C GLU A 132 -2.77 -12.23 -25.60
N ASP A 133 -3.60 -11.36 -25.07
CA ASP A 133 -3.31 -10.61 -23.87
C ASP A 133 -3.30 -11.54 -22.65
N THR A 134 -2.43 -11.27 -21.70
CA THR A 134 -2.27 -12.11 -20.50
C THR A 134 -2.28 -11.27 -19.23
N GLN A 135 -2.88 -11.78 -18.16
CA GLN A 135 -2.76 -11.14 -16.86
C GLN A 135 -1.30 -11.16 -16.39
N VAL A 136 -0.77 -10.04 -15.90
CA VAL A 136 0.55 -10.01 -15.25
C VAL A 136 0.46 -10.77 -13.94
N GLN A 137 1.50 -11.52 -13.59
CA GLN A 137 1.53 -12.30 -12.36
C GLN A 137 1.66 -11.40 -11.13
N ASP A 138 0.89 -11.71 -10.08
CA ASP A 138 0.90 -11.01 -8.80
C ASP A 138 2.04 -11.51 -7.91
N ASN A 139 3.22 -10.88 -7.95
CA ASN A 139 4.39 -11.33 -7.19
C ASN A 139 5.28 -10.21 -6.64
N ILE A 140 4.81 -8.96 -6.66
CA ILE A 140 5.49 -7.84 -5.99
C ILE A 140 5.02 -7.72 -4.54
N THR A 141 5.94 -7.38 -3.64
CA THR A 141 5.65 -7.21 -2.20
C THR A 141 5.64 -5.74 -1.79
N ILE A 142 5.12 -5.43 -0.58
CA ILE A 142 5.21 -4.10 0.01
C ILE A 142 6.67 -3.64 0.09
N SER A 143 7.58 -4.53 0.51
CA SER A 143 9.01 -4.23 0.58
C SER A 143 9.61 -3.87 -0.78
N ASP A 144 9.19 -4.54 -1.86
CA ASP A 144 9.65 -4.21 -3.21
C ASP A 144 9.12 -2.84 -3.65
N TYR A 145 7.84 -2.57 -3.40
CA TYR A 145 7.22 -1.28 -3.66
C TYR A 145 8.01 -0.15 -3.00
N LEU A 146 8.22 -0.25 -1.68
CA LEU A 146 8.96 0.76 -0.93
C LEU A 146 10.38 0.94 -1.48
N THR A 147 11.08 -0.18 -1.79
CA THR A 147 12.43 -0.14 -2.35
C THR A 147 12.48 0.65 -3.66
N VAL A 148 11.55 0.37 -4.58
CA VAL A 148 11.51 1.00 -5.90
C VAL A 148 11.22 2.51 -5.78
N PHE A 149 10.33 2.91 -4.86
CA PHE A 149 10.03 4.31 -4.59
C PHE A 149 11.04 5.01 -3.65
N GLY A 150 12.17 4.35 -3.35
CA GLY A 150 13.27 4.94 -2.59
C GLY A 150 12.99 5.06 -1.09
N ALA A 151 12.19 4.14 -0.58
CA ALA A 151 11.90 4.00 0.84
C ALA A 151 12.37 2.64 1.36
N ARG A 152 12.59 2.55 2.68
CA ARG A 152 12.86 1.32 3.40
C ARG A 152 11.70 1.08 4.36
N GLY A 153 11.17 -0.14 4.37
CA GLY A 153 10.14 -0.60 5.30
C GLY A 153 10.74 -1.39 6.45
N GLU A 154 10.27 -1.14 7.66
CA GLU A 154 10.43 -2.04 8.81
C GLU A 154 9.05 -2.59 9.16
N PHE A 155 8.98 -3.92 9.20
CA PHE A 155 7.76 -4.67 9.42
C PHE A 155 7.80 -5.26 10.81
N TYR A 156 6.84 -4.91 11.64
CA TYR A 156 6.72 -5.46 12.98
C TYR A 156 5.80 -6.66 12.94
N ASP A 157 6.36 -7.81 13.23
CA ASP A 157 5.59 -9.04 13.38
C ASP A 157 4.90 -9.02 14.76
N HIS A 158 3.65 -8.57 14.79
CA HIS A 158 2.82 -8.68 15.98
C HIS A 158 2.38 -10.14 16.14
N GLN A 159 3.24 -10.94 16.75
CA GLN A 159 2.93 -12.33 17.06
C GLN A 159 2.02 -12.40 18.29
N PHE A 160 0.73 -12.19 18.09
CA PHE A 160 -0.25 -12.69 19.03
C PHE A 160 -0.41 -14.21 18.80
N SER A 161 -0.75 -14.94 19.88
CA SER A 161 -1.19 -16.31 19.68
C SER A 161 -2.45 -16.30 18.79
N GLU A 162 -2.63 -17.33 17.96
CA GLU A 162 -3.81 -17.43 17.07
C GLU A 162 -5.13 -17.27 17.83
N GLN A 163 -5.17 -17.77 19.08
CA GLN A 163 -6.34 -17.66 19.94
C GLN A 163 -6.59 -16.21 20.39
N LEU A 164 -5.55 -15.46 20.74
CA LEU A 164 -5.66 -14.06 21.12
C LEU A 164 -6.05 -13.20 19.91
N ASP A 165 -5.47 -13.44 18.74
CA ASP A 165 -5.83 -12.78 17.48
C ASP A 165 -7.33 -12.90 17.18
N LYS A 166 -7.91 -14.11 17.31
CA LYS A 166 -9.35 -14.35 17.13
C LYS A 166 -10.20 -13.60 18.16
N LYS A 167 -9.77 -13.57 19.43
CA LYS A 167 -10.46 -12.80 20.49
C LYS A 167 -10.44 -11.30 20.18
N LEU A 168 -9.28 -10.74 19.82
CA LEU A 168 -9.12 -9.32 19.52
C LEU A 168 -9.89 -8.92 18.25
N HIS A 169 -9.92 -9.78 17.23
CA HIS A 169 -10.73 -9.56 16.04
C HIS A 169 -12.22 -9.48 16.38
N SER A 170 -12.78 -10.49 17.09
CA SER A 170 -14.18 -10.50 17.51
C SER A 170 -14.55 -9.31 18.38
N LEU A 171 -13.62 -8.87 19.23
CA LEU A 171 -13.79 -7.66 20.05
C LEU A 171 -13.86 -6.40 19.19
N GLY A 172 -12.96 -6.28 18.22
CA GLY A 172 -12.94 -5.18 17.25
C GLY A 172 -14.22 -5.12 16.42
N GLU A 173 -14.70 -6.26 15.90
CA GLU A 173 -15.98 -6.34 15.17
C GLU A 173 -17.17 -5.88 16.01
N ARG A 174 -17.21 -6.29 17.28
CA ARG A 174 -18.25 -5.85 18.21
C ARG A 174 -18.23 -4.34 18.43
N TRP A 175 -17.04 -3.77 18.64
CA TRP A 175 -16.90 -2.31 18.82
C TRP A 175 -17.21 -1.55 17.54
N ALA A 176 -16.77 -2.04 16.39
CA ALA A 176 -17.08 -1.47 15.08
C ALA A 176 -18.58 -1.49 14.78
N SER A 177 -19.27 -2.61 15.07
CA SER A 177 -20.72 -2.75 14.85
C SER A 177 -21.54 -1.82 15.73
N ASN A 178 -20.99 -1.36 16.86
CA ASN A 178 -21.64 -0.44 17.82
C ASN A 178 -20.92 0.91 17.89
N ALA A 179 -20.26 1.33 16.81
CA ALA A 179 -19.38 2.50 16.79
C ALA A 179 -20.05 3.78 17.27
N LEU A 180 -21.30 4.05 16.85
CA LEU A 180 -22.03 5.26 17.23
C LEU A 180 -22.38 5.26 18.73
N GLU A 181 -22.81 4.13 19.28
CA GLU A 181 -23.16 4.00 20.71
C GLU A 181 -21.90 4.06 21.58
N LEU A 182 -20.88 3.27 21.26
CA LEU A 182 -19.67 3.16 22.08
C LEU A 182 -18.69 4.33 21.93
N GLY A 183 -18.92 5.20 20.95
CA GLY A 183 -18.01 6.30 20.63
C GLY A 183 -17.55 7.15 21.82
N PRO A 184 -18.47 7.67 22.67
CA PRO A 184 -18.08 8.44 23.84
C PRO A 184 -17.27 7.65 24.87
N GLY A 185 -17.62 6.37 25.10
CA GLY A 185 -16.87 5.47 25.99
C GLY A 185 -15.45 5.21 25.49
N LEU A 186 -15.29 4.93 24.18
CA LEU A 186 -13.98 4.74 23.54
C LEU A 186 -13.09 5.99 23.64
N ALA A 187 -13.66 7.19 23.53
CA ALA A 187 -12.88 8.40 23.77
C ALA A 187 -12.30 8.45 25.19
N THR A 188 -13.12 8.04 26.17
CA THR A 188 -12.69 8.00 27.57
C THR A 188 -11.65 6.89 27.78
N LEU A 189 -11.84 5.72 27.20
CA LEU A 189 -10.87 4.62 27.25
C LEU A 189 -9.53 5.04 26.63
N ASN A 190 -9.54 5.66 25.44
CA ASN A 190 -8.34 6.23 24.80
C ASN A 190 -7.62 7.23 25.70
N TYR A 191 -8.39 8.09 26.42
CA TYR A 191 -7.82 9.05 27.36
C TYR A 191 -7.14 8.33 28.54
N LEU A 192 -7.79 7.32 29.13
CA LEU A 192 -7.20 6.52 30.23
C LEU A 192 -5.92 5.81 29.77
N ALA A 193 -5.94 5.15 28.63
CA ALA A 193 -4.77 4.49 28.07
C ALA A 193 -3.64 5.48 27.73
N THR A 194 -3.98 6.71 27.28
CA THR A 194 -3.01 7.79 27.05
C THR A 194 -2.42 8.29 28.36
N THR A 195 -3.19 8.35 29.44
CA THR A 195 -2.71 8.71 30.80
C THR A 195 -1.69 7.69 31.29
N CYS A 196 -2.01 6.39 31.18
CA CYS A 196 -1.08 5.31 31.49
C CYS A 196 0.26 5.47 30.75
N ARG A 197 0.22 5.75 29.43
CA ARG A 197 1.43 5.99 28.63
C ARG A 197 2.26 7.17 29.14
N LYS A 198 1.63 8.29 29.45
CA LYS A 198 2.32 9.50 29.96
C LYS A 198 2.99 9.26 31.30
N GLU A 199 2.36 8.46 32.15
CA GLU A 199 2.89 8.11 33.48
C GLU A 199 3.82 6.90 33.47
N GLN A 200 4.02 6.26 32.30
CA GLN A 200 4.80 5.03 32.14
C GLN A 200 4.31 3.88 33.04
N LYS A 201 2.99 3.74 33.15
CA LYS A 201 2.29 2.71 33.94
C LYS A 201 1.31 1.94 33.06
N LEU A 202 0.90 0.79 33.55
CA LEU A 202 -0.15 -0.02 32.92
C LEU A 202 -1.50 0.08 33.66
N ASP A 203 -1.57 0.85 34.73
CA ASP A 203 -2.77 1.01 35.54
C ASP A 203 -3.22 2.46 35.67
N VAL A 204 -4.53 2.66 35.84
CA VAL A 204 -5.17 3.97 36.05
C VAL A 204 -6.43 3.83 36.91
N CYS A 205 -6.60 4.75 37.86
CA CYS A 205 -7.82 4.83 38.65
C CYS A 205 -8.87 5.68 37.92
N LEU A 206 -10.09 5.16 37.87
CA LEU A 206 -11.25 5.85 37.31
C LEU A 206 -11.85 6.79 38.38
N SER A 207 -12.20 8.01 38.01
CA SER A 207 -13.01 8.88 38.86
C SER A 207 -14.41 8.30 39.06
N GLU A 208 -15.12 8.71 40.10
CA GLU A 208 -16.51 8.29 40.38
C GLU A 208 -17.43 8.49 39.16
N LYS A 209 -17.28 9.63 38.47
CA LYS A 209 -18.03 9.89 37.23
C LYS A 209 -17.73 8.88 36.13
N GLN A 210 -16.47 8.49 35.94
CA GLN A 210 -16.06 7.50 34.93
C GLN A 210 -16.54 6.09 35.31
N GLN A 211 -16.55 5.73 36.58
CA GLN A 211 -17.08 4.45 37.07
C GLN A 211 -18.59 4.29 36.80
N GLY A 212 -19.34 5.40 36.80
CA GLY A 212 -20.77 5.42 36.45
C GLY A 212 -21.04 5.47 34.93
N TYR A 213 -20.03 5.48 34.08
CA TYR A 213 -20.19 5.68 32.66
C TYR A 213 -20.44 4.35 31.94
N ARG A 214 -21.67 4.11 31.48
CA ARG A 214 -22.16 2.83 30.94
C ARG A 214 -21.30 2.32 29.79
N GLU A 215 -21.06 3.15 28.77
CA GLU A 215 -20.32 2.76 27.56
C GLU A 215 -18.87 2.42 27.88
N LEU A 216 -18.24 3.13 28.82
CA LEU A 216 -16.90 2.82 29.29
C LEU A 216 -16.87 1.46 30.03
N ASN A 217 -17.87 1.19 30.88
CA ASN A 217 -17.95 -0.06 31.62
C ASN A 217 -18.13 -1.27 30.69
N ILE A 218 -18.91 -1.11 29.60
CA ILE A 218 -19.01 -2.15 28.56
C ILE A 218 -17.64 -2.43 27.96
N LEU A 219 -16.89 -1.40 27.57
CA LEU A 219 -15.56 -1.53 26.96
C LEU A 219 -14.54 -2.17 27.93
N ILE A 220 -14.55 -1.74 29.21
CA ILE A 220 -13.70 -2.34 30.25
C ILE A 220 -14.04 -3.82 30.46
N SER A 221 -15.34 -4.16 30.54
CA SER A 221 -15.76 -5.55 30.65
C SER A 221 -15.32 -6.40 29.46
N ASP A 222 -15.35 -5.83 28.26
CA ASP A 222 -14.88 -6.48 27.06
C ASP A 222 -13.35 -6.77 27.10
N LEU A 223 -12.54 -5.82 27.57
CA LEU A 223 -11.10 -6.01 27.74
C LEU A 223 -10.78 -7.07 28.79
N VAL A 224 -11.55 -7.10 29.89
CA VAL A 224 -11.41 -8.11 30.96
C VAL A 224 -11.78 -9.50 30.42
N ASN A 225 -12.89 -9.64 29.69
CA ASN A 225 -13.32 -10.88 29.07
C ASN A 225 -12.33 -11.39 28.00
N ALA A 226 -11.62 -10.47 27.33
CA ALA A 226 -10.54 -10.82 26.41
C ALA A 226 -9.23 -11.19 27.11
N GLU A 227 -9.17 -11.07 28.46
CA GLU A 227 -7.98 -11.35 29.29
C GLU A 227 -6.80 -10.40 29.02
N ILE A 228 -7.06 -9.19 28.52
CA ILE A 228 -6.04 -8.16 28.26
C ILE A 228 -6.08 -7.00 29.26
N ALA A 229 -7.01 -7.05 30.21
CA ALA A 229 -7.05 -6.11 31.34
C ALA A 229 -7.69 -6.75 32.57
N THR A 230 -7.49 -6.14 33.75
CA THR A 230 -8.26 -6.40 34.96
C THR A 230 -8.90 -5.11 35.45
N TYR A 231 -10.02 -5.21 36.16
CA TYR A 231 -10.71 -4.07 36.72
C TYR A 231 -11.21 -4.40 38.13
N GLU A 232 -10.61 -3.75 39.12
CA GLU A 232 -10.89 -3.98 40.54
C GLU A 232 -10.92 -2.64 41.29
N GLU A 233 -11.92 -2.44 42.14
CA GLU A 233 -12.06 -1.24 43.00
C GLU A 233 -11.87 0.11 42.29
N GLY A 234 -12.38 0.21 41.04
CA GLY A 234 -12.27 1.41 40.22
C GLY A 234 -10.91 1.61 39.55
N LYS A 235 -10.03 0.62 39.62
CA LYS A 235 -8.71 0.60 39.01
C LYS A 235 -8.70 -0.31 37.79
N LEU A 236 -8.39 0.24 36.61
CA LEU A 236 -8.17 -0.47 35.36
C LEU A 236 -6.66 -0.76 35.22
N THR A 237 -6.29 -2.03 35.01
CA THR A 237 -4.89 -2.43 34.79
C THR A 237 -4.81 -3.24 33.50
N PHE A 238 -4.01 -2.78 32.53
CA PHE A 238 -3.72 -3.49 31.29
C PHE A 238 -2.69 -4.60 31.53
N SER A 239 -2.83 -5.75 30.85
CA SER A 239 -1.92 -6.88 31.01
C SER A 239 -0.48 -6.57 30.61
N ASP A 240 -0.35 -5.76 29.55
CA ASP A 240 0.94 -5.34 28.99
C ASP A 240 0.77 -4.05 28.13
N GLU A 241 1.87 -3.60 27.54
CA GLU A 241 1.89 -2.42 26.68
C GLU A 241 1.11 -2.62 25.38
N GLY A 242 1.04 -3.85 24.84
CA GLY A 242 0.21 -4.17 23.68
C GLY A 242 -1.28 -4.01 23.96
N ALA A 243 -1.75 -4.53 25.10
CA ALA A 243 -3.13 -4.35 25.58
C ALA A 243 -3.49 -2.87 25.77
N ARG A 244 -2.56 -2.10 26.36
CA ARG A 244 -2.73 -0.65 26.51
C ARG A 244 -2.82 0.07 25.17
N ARG A 245 -1.97 -0.29 24.19
CA ARG A 245 -2.02 0.30 22.83
C ARG A 245 -3.30 -0.08 22.12
N PHE A 246 -3.71 -1.35 22.19
CA PHE A 246 -5.00 -1.81 21.67
C PHE A 246 -6.15 -0.93 22.18
N ALA A 247 -6.24 -0.74 23.53
CA ALA A 247 -7.23 0.13 24.14
C ALA A 247 -7.09 1.62 23.76
N ASN A 248 -5.89 2.07 23.36
CA ASN A 248 -5.60 3.45 22.96
C ASN A 248 -5.93 3.74 21.48
N GLY A 249 -6.49 2.77 20.74
CA GLY A 249 -6.94 2.97 19.37
C GLY A 249 -6.39 1.98 18.35
N GLU A 250 -5.30 1.25 18.64
CA GLU A 250 -4.75 0.23 17.73
C GLU A 250 -5.73 -0.92 17.44
N TRP A 251 -6.82 -1.05 18.21
CA TRP A 251 -7.85 -2.03 17.95
C TRP A 251 -8.47 -1.91 16.55
N LEU A 252 -8.61 -0.67 16.02
CA LEU A 252 -9.16 -0.44 14.68
C LEU A 252 -8.19 -0.89 13.60
N GLU A 253 -6.90 -0.59 13.75
CA GLU A 253 -5.84 -1.04 12.85
C GLU A 253 -5.75 -2.57 12.83
N THR A 254 -5.80 -3.19 14.01
CA THR A 254 -5.82 -4.65 14.18
C THR A 254 -7.06 -5.27 13.51
N LEU A 255 -8.24 -4.67 13.67
CA LEU A 255 -9.47 -5.12 13.03
C LEU A 255 -9.37 -5.03 11.51
N VAL A 256 -8.94 -3.88 10.98
CA VAL A 256 -8.79 -3.68 9.53
C VAL A 256 -7.79 -4.69 8.96
N HIS A 257 -6.62 -4.85 9.57
CA HIS A 257 -5.61 -5.78 9.10
C HIS A 257 -6.08 -7.24 9.15
N SER A 258 -6.72 -7.67 10.25
CA SER A 258 -7.26 -9.03 10.35
C SER A 258 -8.39 -9.28 9.36
N THR A 259 -9.18 -8.26 9.03
CA THR A 259 -10.20 -8.31 7.97
C THR A 259 -9.55 -8.46 6.58
N VAL A 260 -8.48 -7.73 6.30
CA VAL A 260 -7.69 -7.89 5.04
C VAL A 260 -7.15 -9.31 4.93
N ARG A 261 -6.63 -9.88 6.02
CA ARG A 261 -6.15 -11.27 6.06
C ARG A 261 -7.26 -12.28 5.73
N GLN A 262 -8.47 -12.08 6.27
CA GLN A 262 -9.64 -12.93 5.94
C GLN A 262 -10.09 -12.78 4.47
N ILE A 263 -10.07 -11.55 3.93
CA ILE A 263 -10.41 -11.32 2.52
C ILE A 263 -9.42 -12.04 1.61
N ARG A 264 -8.13 -12.03 1.96
CA ARG A 264 -7.07 -12.70 1.19
C ARG A 264 -7.31 -14.21 1.00
N GLU A 265 -7.97 -14.88 1.94
CA GLU A 265 -8.32 -16.31 1.80
C GLU A 265 -9.22 -16.56 0.59
N ASP A 266 -10.12 -15.61 0.28
CA ASP A 266 -11.07 -15.68 -0.83
C ASP A 266 -10.56 -14.91 -2.07
N MET A 267 -9.62 -13.98 -1.90
CA MET A 267 -9.08 -13.07 -2.93
C MET A 267 -7.54 -13.20 -3.04
N PRO A 268 -7.02 -14.19 -3.80
CA PRO A 268 -5.58 -14.42 -3.96
C PRO A 268 -4.82 -13.25 -4.59
N THR A 269 -5.51 -12.31 -5.22
CA THR A 269 -4.93 -11.07 -5.78
C THR A 269 -4.39 -10.12 -4.71
N ILE A 270 -4.73 -10.32 -3.43
CA ILE A 270 -4.04 -9.70 -2.30
C ILE A 270 -2.74 -10.47 -2.07
N GLN A 271 -1.67 -10.05 -2.71
CA GLN A 271 -0.39 -10.75 -2.71
C GLN A 271 0.44 -10.53 -1.44
N ASP A 272 0.30 -9.35 -0.82
CA ASP A 272 1.01 -9.02 0.42
C ASP A 272 0.18 -8.07 1.29
N HIS A 273 0.33 -8.15 2.62
CA HIS A 273 -0.30 -7.23 3.57
C HIS A 273 0.53 -7.11 4.86
N SER A 274 0.48 -5.97 5.50
CA SER A 274 1.18 -5.73 6.77
C SER A 274 0.46 -4.70 7.63
N LEU A 275 0.63 -4.83 8.94
CA LEU A 275 0.18 -3.91 9.97
C LEU A 275 1.37 -3.05 10.43
N ASN A 276 1.15 -1.75 10.69
CA ASN A 276 2.11 -0.83 11.31
C ASN A 276 3.49 -0.81 10.63
N VAL A 277 3.51 -0.58 9.30
CA VAL A 277 4.76 -0.50 8.54
C VAL A 277 5.45 0.83 8.80
N GLN A 278 6.63 0.78 9.41
CA GLN A 278 7.47 1.96 9.55
C GLN A 278 8.23 2.21 8.25
N VAL A 279 8.05 3.38 7.67
CA VAL A 279 8.62 3.75 6.39
C VAL A 279 9.67 4.85 6.59
N TYR A 280 10.87 4.60 6.11
CA TYR A 280 12.00 5.53 6.18
C TYR A 280 12.40 5.98 4.77
N ARG A 281 12.55 7.27 4.58
CA ARG A 281 12.99 7.88 3.32
C ARG A 281 14.12 8.86 3.59
N GLN A 282 15.17 8.78 2.75
CA GLN A 282 16.25 9.74 2.81
C GLN A 282 15.89 10.99 1.99
N LEU A 283 15.97 12.16 2.60
CA LEU A 283 15.76 13.45 1.95
C LEU A 283 16.99 14.34 2.21
N GLY A 284 17.96 14.32 1.29
CA GLY A 284 19.29 14.87 1.53
C GLY A 284 19.95 14.15 2.70
N ASP A 285 20.43 14.91 3.70
CA ASP A 285 21.07 14.36 4.90
C ASP A 285 20.09 13.97 6.02
N LYS A 286 18.78 14.10 5.77
CA LYS A 286 17.74 13.82 6.78
C LYS A 286 16.96 12.56 6.43
N GLU A 287 16.76 11.71 7.43
CA GLU A 287 15.82 10.60 7.34
C GLU A 287 14.43 11.08 7.79
N VAL A 288 13.45 10.87 6.93
CA VAL A 288 12.02 11.14 7.21
C VAL A 288 11.34 9.82 7.52
N ARG A 289 10.69 9.75 8.68
CA ARG A 289 9.94 8.60 9.13
C ARG A 289 8.44 8.83 8.96
N ASN A 290 7.77 7.81 8.43
CA ASN A 290 6.31 7.73 8.36
C ASN A 290 5.85 6.35 8.85
N GLU A 291 4.56 6.23 9.13
CA GLU A 291 3.92 4.98 9.50
C GLU A 291 2.72 4.76 8.59
N LEU A 292 2.51 3.53 8.13
CA LEU A 292 1.32 3.09 7.44
C LEU A 292 0.59 2.13 8.38
N ASP A 293 -0.61 2.50 8.82
CA ASP A 293 -1.37 1.69 9.77
C ASP A 293 -1.66 0.30 9.20
N VAL A 294 -2.21 0.23 7.98
CA VAL A 294 -2.33 -1.02 7.22
C VAL A 294 -1.90 -0.77 5.77
N ALA A 295 -1.03 -1.63 5.26
CA ALA A 295 -0.62 -1.64 3.86
C ALA A 295 -0.92 -2.99 3.23
N SER A 296 -1.30 -3.00 1.95
CA SER A 296 -1.44 -4.22 1.16
C SER A 296 -1.05 -3.98 -0.30
N VAL A 297 -0.68 -5.05 -0.99
CA VAL A 297 -0.49 -5.03 -2.45
C VAL A 297 -1.54 -5.93 -3.07
N VAL A 298 -2.33 -5.36 -3.98
CA VAL A 298 -3.45 -6.03 -4.64
C VAL A 298 -3.36 -5.78 -6.14
N ASN A 299 -3.35 -6.82 -6.97
CA ASN A 299 -3.14 -6.70 -8.41
C ASN A 299 -1.94 -5.78 -8.73
N ASN A 300 -0.80 -6.03 -8.09
CA ASN A 300 0.43 -5.22 -8.22
C ASN A 300 0.28 -3.72 -7.91
N LYS A 301 -0.73 -3.31 -7.14
CA LYS A 301 -0.97 -1.92 -6.73
C LYS A 301 -0.89 -1.78 -5.22
N LEU A 302 -0.19 -0.76 -4.75
CA LEU A 302 -0.11 -0.46 -3.31
C LEU A 302 -1.44 0.14 -2.83
N HIS A 303 -1.95 -0.41 -1.74
CA HIS A 303 -3.14 0.07 -1.03
C HIS A 303 -2.72 0.45 0.39
N ILE A 304 -3.02 1.68 0.78
CA ILE A 304 -2.70 2.23 2.10
C ILE A 304 -4.00 2.52 2.82
N ILE A 305 -4.14 2.06 4.05
CA ILE A 305 -5.30 2.35 4.90
C ILE A 305 -4.81 3.04 6.17
N GLU A 306 -5.33 4.23 6.41
CA GLU A 306 -5.13 5.00 7.63
C GLU A 306 -6.35 4.81 8.55
N CYS A 307 -6.14 4.54 9.84
CA CYS A 307 -7.17 4.23 10.82
C CYS A 307 -7.28 5.33 11.88
N LYS A 308 -8.45 5.90 12.10
CA LYS A 308 -8.66 6.98 13.06
C LYS A 308 -9.75 6.65 14.08
N THR A 309 -9.36 6.52 15.34
CA THR A 309 -10.28 6.37 16.49
C THR A 309 -10.54 7.68 17.21
N LYS A 310 -9.73 8.72 16.94
CA LYS A 310 -9.89 10.07 17.50
C LYS A 310 -10.68 10.97 16.53
N GLY A 311 -11.40 11.96 17.08
CA GLY A 311 -12.10 12.92 16.23
C GLY A 311 -11.11 13.83 15.48
N MET A 312 -11.41 14.12 14.23
CA MET A 312 -10.59 14.94 13.32
C MET A 312 -10.93 16.44 13.40
N ARG A 313 -11.36 16.94 14.56
CA ARG A 313 -11.91 18.31 14.65
C ARG A 313 -10.95 19.41 14.23
N ASP A 314 -9.68 19.26 14.53
CA ASP A 314 -8.64 20.27 14.25
C ASP A 314 -7.61 19.82 13.20
N ASP A 315 -7.46 18.51 12.96
CA ASP A 315 -6.40 17.93 12.11
C ASP A 315 -6.94 17.17 10.88
N GLY A 316 -8.22 17.33 10.53
CA GLY A 316 -8.86 16.55 9.46
C GLY A 316 -8.21 16.76 8.09
N ASP A 317 -8.00 18.00 7.72
CA ASP A 317 -7.34 18.36 6.45
C ASP A 317 -5.90 17.84 6.42
N ASP A 318 -5.13 17.97 7.51
CA ASP A 318 -3.75 17.50 7.59
C ASP A 318 -3.65 15.98 7.44
N THR A 319 -4.61 15.22 8.00
CA THR A 319 -4.64 13.75 7.87
C THR A 319 -4.88 13.33 6.42
N LEU A 320 -5.85 13.95 5.73
CA LEU A 320 -6.18 13.60 4.34
C LEU A 320 -5.03 13.97 3.39
N TYR A 321 -4.45 15.16 3.53
CA TYR A 321 -3.29 15.57 2.73
C TYR A 321 -2.05 14.71 3.00
N LYS A 322 -1.82 14.31 4.26
CA LYS A 322 -0.73 13.39 4.59
C LYS A 322 -0.94 12.04 3.93
N LEU A 323 -2.16 11.51 3.97
CA LEU A 323 -2.48 10.22 3.36
C LEU A 323 -2.34 10.25 1.83
N GLU A 324 -2.82 11.31 1.17
CA GLU A 324 -2.61 11.56 -0.25
C GLU A 324 -1.13 11.61 -0.59
N SER A 325 -0.37 12.44 0.15
CA SER A 325 1.08 12.58 -0.07
C SER A 325 1.82 11.24 0.08
N LEU A 326 1.47 10.41 1.07
CA LEU A 326 2.07 9.10 1.25
C LEU A 326 1.72 8.15 0.11
N ARG A 327 0.46 8.14 -0.35
CA ARG A 327 0.02 7.36 -1.51
C ARG A 327 0.86 7.70 -2.74
N ASP A 328 0.98 8.98 -3.07
CA ASP A 328 1.68 9.43 -4.28
C ASP A 328 3.20 9.20 -4.19
N LEU A 329 3.78 9.41 -3.00
CA LEU A 329 5.21 9.23 -2.77
C LEU A 329 5.67 7.77 -2.74
N LEU A 330 4.82 6.85 -2.27
CA LEU A 330 5.20 5.46 -2.03
C LEU A 330 4.63 4.48 -3.07
N GLY A 331 3.62 4.89 -3.81
CA GLY A 331 2.93 3.99 -4.73
C GLY A 331 2.68 4.58 -6.12
N GLY A 332 3.02 5.86 -6.34
CA GLY A 332 2.86 6.53 -7.63
C GLY A 332 1.41 6.57 -8.12
N LEU A 333 1.23 6.54 -9.45
CA LEU A 333 -0.06 6.79 -10.11
C LEU A 333 -1.13 5.70 -9.86
N GLN A 334 -0.71 4.48 -9.49
CA GLN A 334 -1.61 3.33 -9.37
C GLN A 334 -2.00 3.03 -7.91
N ALA A 335 -1.32 3.64 -6.96
CA ALA A 335 -1.62 3.42 -5.55
C ALA A 335 -2.98 3.97 -5.15
N ARG A 336 -3.62 3.30 -4.21
CA ARG A 336 -4.89 3.69 -3.63
C ARG A 336 -4.73 3.94 -2.14
N ALA A 337 -5.55 4.83 -1.60
CA ALA A 337 -5.55 5.08 -0.17
C ALA A 337 -6.99 5.23 0.35
N MET A 338 -7.18 4.80 1.59
CA MET A 338 -8.45 4.81 2.29
C MET A 338 -8.26 5.34 3.71
N LEU A 339 -9.21 6.15 4.17
CA LEU A 339 -9.35 6.51 5.58
C LEU A 339 -10.49 5.70 6.20
N VAL A 340 -10.19 4.94 7.25
CA VAL A 340 -11.19 4.26 8.09
C VAL A 340 -11.34 5.05 9.38
N SER A 341 -12.50 5.63 9.61
CA SER A 341 -12.76 6.47 10.78
C SER A 341 -13.83 5.86 11.68
N PHE A 342 -13.49 5.70 12.96
CA PHE A 342 -14.46 5.33 13.98
C PHE A 342 -15.38 6.48 14.38
N ARG A 343 -15.00 7.72 14.06
CA ARG A 343 -15.77 8.93 14.38
C ARG A 343 -16.48 9.47 13.15
N PRO A 344 -17.65 10.10 13.33
CA PRO A 344 -18.31 10.78 12.23
C PRO A 344 -17.37 11.80 11.58
N LEU A 345 -17.32 11.74 10.25
CA LEU A 345 -16.55 12.66 9.42
C LEU A 345 -17.35 13.94 9.18
N ARG A 346 -16.68 15.08 9.13
CA ARG A 346 -17.34 16.34 8.74
C ARG A 346 -17.63 16.32 7.25
N HIS A 347 -18.68 17.01 6.85
CA HIS A 347 -19.05 17.14 5.43
C HIS A 347 -17.87 17.64 4.56
N ASN A 348 -17.11 18.60 5.07
CA ASN A 348 -15.91 19.10 4.37
C ASN A 348 -14.82 18.05 4.22
N ASP A 349 -14.62 17.17 5.22
CA ASP A 349 -13.64 16.09 5.13
C ASP A 349 -14.04 15.06 4.05
N ILE A 350 -15.34 14.77 3.94
CA ILE A 350 -15.89 13.87 2.90
C ILE A 350 -15.66 14.47 1.49
N ILE A 351 -16.02 15.75 1.30
CA ILE A 351 -15.77 16.45 0.02
C ILE A 351 -14.28 16.43 -0.31
N ARG A 352 -13.43 16.76 0.66
CA ARG A 352 -11.98 16.81 0.47
C ARG A 352 -11.41 15.45 0.11
N ALA A 353 -11.80 14.40 0.80
CA ALA A 353 -11.35 13.05 0.47
C ALA A 353 -11.72 12.65 -0.97
N LYS A 354 -12.95 13.02 -1.41
CA LYS A 354 -13.39 12.81 -2.79
C LYS A 354 -12.52 13.57 -3.80
N ASP A 355 -12.21 14.84 -3.54
CA ASP A 355 -11.33 15.66 -4.40
C ASP A 355 -9.92 15.05 -4.52
N LEU A 356 -9.41 14.47 -3.41
CA LEU A 356 -8.09 13.82 -3.35
C LEU A 356 -8.10 12.37 -3.87
N GLY A 357 -9.25 11.83 -4.29
CA GLY A 357 -9.38 10.44 -4.73
C GLY A 357 -9.11 9.41 -3.62
N LEU A 358 -9.44 9.76 -2.38
CA LEU A 358 -9.33 8.89 -1.21
C LEU A 358 -10.66 8.20 -0.92
N ALA A 359 -10.62 6.90 -0.66
CA ALA A 359 -11.79 6.18 -0.18
C ALA A 359 -12.02 6.44 1.32
N LEU A 360 -13.28 6.37 1.75
CA LEU A 360 -13.66 6.58 3.15
C LEU A 360 -14.54 5.44 3.65
N ILE A 361 -14.33 5.05 4.90
CA ILE A 361 -15.25 4.25 5.70
C ILE A 361 -15.52 5.01 6.99
N GLY A 362 -16.78 5.37 7.22
CA GLY A 362 -17.23 6.03 8.44
C GLY A 362 -17.82 5.05 9.46
N PRO A 363 -18.28 5.55 10.63
CA PRO A 363 -18.80 4.68 11.69
C PRO A 363 -20.03 3.86 11.31
N ASP A 364 -20.85 4.36 10.37
CA ASP A 364 -22.05 3.65 9.89
C ASP A 364 -21.72 2.45 9.00
N GLU A 365 -20.59 2.51 8.26
CA GLU A 365 -20.12 1.47 7.36
C GLU A 365 -19.25 0.42 8.06
N LEU A 366 -18.70 0.73 9.25
CA LEU A 366 -17.80 -0.17 9.98
C LEU A 366 -18.42 -1.55 10.28
N LYS A 367 -19.74 -1.63 10.46
CA LYS A 367 -20.45 -2.91 10.62
C LYS A 367 -20.35 -3.83 9.40
N ASN A 368 -20.05 -3.26 8.22
CA ASN A 368 -19.91 -3.97 6.96
C ASN A 368 -18.46 -3.91 6.44
N LEU A 369 -17.47 -3.73 7.32
CA LEU A 369 -16.07 -3.47 6.98
C LEU A 369 -15.52 -4.47 5.94
N LYS A 370 -15.76 -5.78 6.12
CA LYS A 370 -15.29 -6.81 5.18
C LYS A 370 -15.83 -6.57 3.77
N ALA A 371 -17.14 -6.31 3.63
CA ALA A 371 -17.74 -6.05 2.32
C ALA A 371 -17.21 -4.77 1.67
N GLN A 372 -17.06 -3.70 2.44
CA GLN A 372 -16.51 -2.42 1.96
C GLN A 372 -15.07 -2.56 1.46
N LEU A 373 -14.21 -3.23 2.23
CA LEU A 373 -12.83 -3.49 1.84
C LEU A 373 -12.74 -4.39 0.60
N THR A 374 -13.58 -5.43 0.51
CA THR A 374 -13.63 -6.32 -0.67
C THR A 374 -13.96 -5.55 -1.93
N LEU A 375 -15.03 -4.74 -1.92
CA LEU A 375 -15.42 -3.89 -3.05
C LEU A 375 -14.31 -2.92 -3.45
N TRP A 376 -13.63 -2.33 -2.46
CA TRP A 376 -12.52 -1.41 -2.74
C TRP A 376 -11.31 -2.11 -3.38
N PHE A 377 -10.97 -3.32 -2.96
CA PHE A 377 -9.89 -4.11 -3.55
C PHE A 377 -10.24 -4.61 -4.97
N GLU A 378 -11.50 -4.94 -5.24
CA GLU A 378 -11.98 -5.31 -6.58
C GLU A 378 -11.98 -4.14 -7.57
N GLY A 379 -11.80 -2.91 -7.09
CA GLY A 379 -11.79 -1.73 -7.93
C GLY A 379 -13.17 -1.14 -8.20
N ALA A 380 -14.24 -1.74 -7.70
CA ALA A 380 -15.62 -1.25 -7.80
C ALA A 380 -15.90 -0.03 -6.89
N GLY A 381 -15.00 0.26 -5.95
CA GLY A 381 -15.11 1.37 -5.01
C GLY A 381 -14.47 2.68 -5.52
N GLY A 382 -14.58 3.01 -6.80
CA GLY A 382 -14.45 4.39 -7.25
C GLY A 382 -15.71 5.16 -6.82
N ASN A 383 -15.55 6.38 -6.33
CA ASN A 383 -16.53 7.26 -5.70
C ASN A 383 -17.92 7.44 -6.39
N ASP A 384 -18.21 6.69 -7.45
CA ASP A 384 -19.46 6.78 -8.22
C ASP A 384 -20.53 5.78 -7.80
N GLU A 385 -20.20 4.73 -6.97
CA GLU A 385 -21.19 3.71 -6.57
C GLU A 385 -21.45 3.65 -5.05
N LEU A 386 -20.62 4.27 -4.22
CA LEU A 386 -20.97 4.50 -2.81
C LEU A 386 -21.90 5.72 -2.79
N GLY A 387 -23.21 5.47 -2.88
CA GLY A 387 -24.26 6.49 -2.95
C GLY A 387 -24.13 7.52 -1.82
N LEU A 388 -23.44 8.60 -2.08
CA LEU A 388 -23.43 9.86 -1.31
C LEU A 388 -23.93 10.98 -2.22
#